data_b3be247353b742aa5bdb02ecf0e80048
#
_entry.id   b3be247353b742aa5bdb02ecf0e80048
#
_cell.length_a   1.000
_cell.length_b   1.000
_cell.length_c   1.000
_cell.angle_alpha   90.00
_cell.angle_beta   90.00
_cell.angle_gamma   90.00
#
_symmetry.space_group_name_H-M   'P 1'
#
loop_
_entity.id
_entity.type
_entity.pdbx_description
1 polymer ?
#
loop_
_entity_poly.entity_id
_entity_poly.type
_entity_poly.pdbx_seq_one_letter_code
_entity_poly.pdbx_strand_id
1 'polypeptide(L)'
;AGRGDKRGSVILQTYNPDHFSIAAARQQDFIAFYRQEINFRKALNYPPYSRMVQLKISGKDPLQTENHARLLGELCRRLKSHPSDDYQRVEVMGPIEASLTRVAGRFRWQVLLKGITANVLHQFTNRLMSENPKVFARHPVQVTIDVDPYFMM
;
A
#
# COMPACT_ATOMS: atom_id res chain seq x y z
N ALA A 1 -2.50 17.95 -24.16
CA ALA A 1 -1.93 19.30 -24.17
C ALA A 1 -2.33 19.99 -25.47
N GLY A 2 -2.62 21.29 -25.42
CA GLY A 2 -3.13 22.09 -26.54
C GLY A 2 -4.66 22.16 -26.53
N ARG A 3 -5.17 23.39 -26.61
CA ARG A 3 -6.59 23.70 -26.85
C ARG A 3 -6.69 24.61 -28.07
N GLY A 4 -7.53 24.25 -29.04
CA GLY A 4 -7.65 24.94 -30.33
C GLY A 4 -6.56 24.49 -31.34
N ASP A 5 -6.23 25.35 -32.31
CA ASP A 5 -5.39 25.02 -33.46
C ASP A 5 -3.87 24.96 -33.18
N LYS A 6 -3.45 25.30 -31.94
CA LYS A 6 -2.03 25.26 -31.56
C LYS A 6 -1.68 23.90 -30.95
N ARG A 7 -0.62 23.28 -31.46
CA ARG A 7 -0.07 22.05 -30.88
C ARG A 7 0.51 22.34 -29.50
N GLY A 8 0.09 21.55 -28.48
CA GLY A 8 0.66 21.61 -27.17
C GLY A 8 1.94 20.79 -27.05
N SER A 9 2.86 21.24 -26.21
CA SER A 9 4.08 20.51 -25.85
C SER A 9 3.97 20.02 -24.40
N VAL A 10 4.40 18.80 -24.13
CA VAL A 10 4.49 18.21 -22.79
C VAL A 10 5.94 17.82 -22.52
N ILE A 11 6.48 18.25 -21.38
CA ILE A 11 7.83 17.91 -20.96
C ILE A 11 7.70 16.92 -19.79
N LEU A 12 8.34 15.75 -19.94
CA LEU A 12 8.46 14.73 -18.89
C LEU A 12 9.87 14.79 -18.31
N GLN A 13 9.97 15.16 -17.02
CA GLN A 13 11.23 15.12 -16.30
C GLN A 13 11.30 13.84 -15.45
N THR A 14 12.33 13.04 -15.61
CA THR A 14 12.50 11.76 -14.92
C THR A 14 13.97 11.39 -14.79
N TYR A 15 14.31 10.62 -13.73
CA TYR A 15 15.64 10.02 -13.57
C TYR A 15 15.81 8.69 -14.34
N ASN A 16 14.69 8.12 -14.84
CA ASN A 16 14.71 6.87 -15.59
C ASN A 16 13.92 7.03 -16.92
N PRO A 17 14.53 7.68 -17.93
CA PRO A 17 13.88 7.99 -19.19
C PRO A 17 13.52 6.73 -20.02
N ASP A 18 14.25 5.62 -19.80
CA ASP A 18 14.07 4.37 -20.54
C ASP A 18 13.04 3.42 -19.88
N HIS A 19 12.46 3.81 -18.77
CA HIS A 19 11.41 3.02 -18.14
C HIS A 19 10.23 2.86 -19.09
N PHE A 20 9.70 1.63 -19.20
CA PHE A 20 8.65 1.30 -20.15
C PHE A 20 7.43 2.22 -20.09
N SER A 21 7.06 2.68 -18.88
CA SER A 21 5.93 3.60 -18.71
C SER A 21 6.20 4.98 -19.33
N ILE A 22 7.44 5.45 -19.27
CA ILE A 22 7.87 6.73 -19.87
C ILE A 22 7.91 6.57 -21.41
N ALA A 23 8.45 5.46 -21.91
CA ALA A 23 8.48 5.16 -23.34
C ALA A 23 7.06 5.09 -23.92
N ALA A 24 6.15 4.37 -23.28
CA ALA A 24 4.75 4.28 -23.67
C ALA A 24 4.03 5.64 -23.60
N ALA A 25 4.28 6.44 -22.54
CA ALA A 25 3.71 7.77 -22.41
C ALA A 25 4.16 8.72 -23.53
N ARG A 26 5.44 8.67 -23.95
CA ARG A 26 5.97 9.45 -25.06
C ARG A 26 5.25 9.13 -26.38
N GLN A 27 4.93 7.86 -26.60
CA GLN A 27 4.25 7.36 -27.79
C GLN A 27 2.72 7.46 -27.67
N GLN A 28 2.19 7.83 -26.50
CA GLN A 28 0.77 7.79 -26.16
C GLN A 28 0.15 6.39 -26.38
N ASP A 29 0.97 5.34 -26.22
CA ASP A 29 0.55 3.95 -26.41
C ASP A 29 0.12 3.35 -25.06
N PHE A 30 -1.15 3.57 -24.70
CA PHE A 30 -1.77 3.01 -23.50
C PHE A 30 -1.82 1.46 -23.55
N ILE A 31 -1.99 0.88 -24.74
CA ILE A 31 -2.12 -0.58 -24.87
C ILE A 31 -0.79 -1.28 -24.58
N ALA A 32 0.32 -0.75 -25.09
CA ALA A 32 1.64 -1.26 -24.78
C ALA A 32 1.95 -1.13 -23.29
N PHE A 33 1.66 0.04 -22.67
CA PHE A 33 1.78 0.24 -21.23
C PHE A 33 0.97 -0.80 -20.44
N TYR A 34 -0.32 -0.93 -20.75
CA TYR A 34 -1.23 -1.84 -20.06
C TYR A 34 -0.76 -3.30 -20.12
N ARG A 35 -0.38 -3.78 -21.29
CA ARG A 35 0.09 -5.16 -21.47
C ARG A 35 1.32 -5.47 -20.62
N GLN A 36 2.24 -4.55 -20.56
CA GLN A 36 3.48 -4.74 -19.79
C GLN A 36 3.22 -4.63 -18.27
N GLU A 37 2.47 -3.62 -17.84
CA GLU A 37 2.09 -3.43 -16.45
C GLU A 37 1.30 -4.61 -15.89
N ILE A 38 0.31 -5.12 -16.63
CA ILE A 38 -0.52 -6.23 -16.17
C ILE A 38 0.28 -7.54 -16.01
N ASN A 39 1.29 -7.76 -16.86
CA ASN A 39 2.19 -8.89 -16.73
C ASN A 39 3.06 -8.81 -15.47
N PHE A 40 3.60 -7.63 -15.16
CA PHE A 40 4.34 -7.40 -13.91
C PHE A 40 3.44 -7.62 -12.69
N ARG A 41 2.21 -7.07 -12.71
CA ARG A 41 1.26 -7.27 -11.60
C ARG A 41 0.91 -8.74 -11.42
N LYS A 42 0.75 -9.49 -12.49
CA LYS A 42 0.51 -10.93 -12.43
C LYS A 42 1.70 -11.68 -11.82
N ALA A 43 2.90 -11.40 -12.29
CA ALA A 43 4.12 -12.05 -11.80
C ALA A 43 4.37 -11.79 -10.30
N LEU A 44 4.02 -10.59 -9.82
CA LEU A 44 4.20 -10.17 -8.42
C LEU A 44 2.96 -10.40 -7.54
N ASN A 45 1.90 -11.01 -8.08
CA ASN A 45 0.62 -11.12 -7.38
C ASN A 45 0.12 -9.77 -6.82
N TYR A 46 0.16 -8.72 -7.63
CA TYR A 46 -0.45 -7.43 -7.29
C TYR A 46 -1.89 -7.33 -7.85
N PRO A 47 -2.71 -6.41 -7.32
CA PRO A 47 -4.04 -6.17 -7.87
C PRO A 47 -4.00 -5.93 -9.40
N PRO A 48 -4.91 -6.53 -10.18
CA PRO A 48 -6.16 -7.20 -9.81
C PRO A 48 -6.05 -8.69 -9.43
N TYR A 49 -4.85 -9.29 -9.46
CA TYR A 49 -4.63 -10.72 -9.18
C TYR A 49 -4.62 -11.07 -7.68
N SER A 50 -4.56 -10.08 -6.83
CA SER A 50 -4.69 -10.17 -5.38
C SER A 50 -5.51 -9.01 -4.83
N ARG A 51 -5.78 -9.04 -3.55
CA ARG A 51 -6.39 -7.96 -2.78
C ARG A 51 -5.40 -7.44 -1.76
N MET A 52 -5.54 -6.18 -1.39
CA MET A 52 -4.63 -5.54 -0.45
C MET A 52 -5.40 -4.74 0.61
N VAL A 53 -4.83 -4.72 1.82
CA VAL A 53 -5.25 -3.82 2.88
C VAL A 53 -4.01 -3.08 3.37
N GLN A 54 -4.09 -1.76 3.42
CA GLN A 54 -3.05 -0.91 3.96
C GLN A 54 -3.44 -0.42 5.34
N LEU A 55 -2.61 -0.73 6.33
CA LEU A 55 -2.71 -0.17 7.67
C LEU A 55 -1.79 1.05 7.70
N LYS A 56 -2.39 2.25 7.75
CA LYS A 56 -1.68 3.54 7.81
C LYS A 56 -1.55 3.95 9.26
N ILE A 57 -0.33 4.10 9.73
CA ILE A 57 -0.02 4.49 11.11
C ILE A 57 0.48 5.94 11.09
N SER A 58 -0.08 6.80 11.91
CA SER A 58 0.36 8.19 11.98
C SER A 58 0.34 8.76 13.41
N GLY A 59 1.39 9.49 13.77
CA GLY A 59 1.54 10.11 15.09
C GLY A 59 2.39 11.37 15.04
N LYS A 60 2.31 12.20 16.11
CA LYS A 60 3.10 13.44 16.25
C LYS A 60 4.53 13.16 16.70
N ASP A 61 4.72 12.15 17.53
CA ASP A 61 6.02 11.74 18.02
C ASP A 61 6.61 10.65 17.12
N PRO A 62 7.84 10.79 16.61
CA PRO A 62 8.44 9.83 15.68
C PRO A 62 8.65 8.47 16.33
N LEU A 63 9.20 8.44 17.55
CA LEU A 63 9.55 7.20 18.23
C LEU A 63 8.30 6.40 18.64
N GLN A 64 7.29 7.09 19.18
CA GLN A 64 6.01 6.44 19.50
C GLN A 64 5.32 5.89 18.25
N THR A 65 5.39 6.62 17.14
CA THR A 65 4.77 6.19 15.88
C THR A 65 5.48 4.96 15.32
N GLU A 66 6.81 4.94 15.34
CA GLU A 66 7.61 3.79 14.92
C GLU A 66 7.35 2.57 15.81
N ASN A 67 7.40 2.72 17.14
CA ASN A 67 7.15 1.62 18.07
C ASN A 67 5.74 1.03 17.87
N HIS A 68 4.76 1.89 17.65
CA HIS A 68 3.39 1.45 17.37
C HIS A 68 3.29 0.68 16.03
N ALA A 69 3.99 1.14 15.01
CA ALA A 69 4.05 0.44 13.72
C ALA A 69 4.74 -0.93 13.85
N ARG A 70 5.84 -1.02 14.59
CA ARG A 70 6.53 -2.28 14.89
C ARG A 70 5.63 -3.27 15.64
N LEU A 71 4.95 -2.81 16.68
CA LEU A 71 3.98 -3.60 17.42
C LEU A 71 2.87 -4.14 16.50
N LEU A 72 2.28 -3.28 15.67
CA LEU A 72 1.22 -3.68 14.74
C LEU A 72 1.73 -4.72 13.74
N GLY A 73 2.92 -4.55 13.19
CA GLY A 73 3.55 -5.54 12.30
C GLY A 73 3.79 -6.89 12.98
N GLU A 74 4.19 -6.91 14.25
CA GLU A 74 4.36 -8.14 15.03
C GLU A 74 3.02 -8.84 15.28
N LEU A 75 1.98 -8.08 15.63
CA LEU A 75 0.64 -8.63 15.81
C LEU A 75 0.10 -9.26 14.51
N CYS A 76 0.32 -8.61 13.37
CA CYS A 76 -0.02 -9.17 12.08
C CYS A 76 0.71 -10.50 11.81
N ARG A 77 2.02 -10.56 12.06
CA ARG A 77 2.81 -11.79 11.89
C ARG A 77 2.40 -12.91 12.84
N ARG A 78 2.09 -12.57 14.08
CA ARG A 78 1.58 -13.53 15.08
C ARG A 78 0.23 -14.09 14.65
N LEU A 79 -0.70 -13.24 14.23
CA LEU A 79 -2.01 -13.68 13.75
C LEU A 79 -1.89 -14.57 12.50
N LYS A 80 -1.00 -14.22 11.56
CA LYS A 80 -0.70 -15.05 10.38
C LYS A 80 -0.24 -16.47 10.74
N SER A 81 0.53 -16.60 11.83
CA SER A 81 1.10 -17.89 12.26
C SER A 81 0.12 -18.78 13.02
N HIS A 82 -1.13 -18.35 13.17
CA HIS A 82 -2.15 -19.13 13.88
C HIS A 82 -2.52 -20.39 13.08
N PRO A 83 -2.40 -21.60 13.67
CA PRO A 83 -2.45 -22.86 12.92
C PRO A 83 -3.85 -23.24 12.39
N SER A 84 -4.91 -22.65 12.91
CA SER A 84 -6.29 -23.03 12.60
C SER A 84 -6.93 -22.24 11.45
N ASP A 85 -6.21 -21.30 10.84
CA ASP A 85 -6.81 -20.35 9.91
C ASP A 85 -6.08 -20.26 8.56
N ASP A 86 -6.81 -19.95 7.51
CA ASP A 86 -6.27 -19.65 6.16
C ASP A 86 -5.37 -18.38 6.12
N TYR A 87 -5.05 -17.81 7.29
CA TYR A 87 -4.24 -16.60 7.43
C TYR A 87 -2.78 -16.79 7.04
N GLN A 88 -2.29 -18.04 6.99
CA GLN A 88 -0.95 -18.36 6.48
C GLN A 88 -0.73 -17.85 5.05
N ARG A 89 -1.82 -17.71 4.27
CA ARG A 89 -1.79 -17.17 2.90
C ARG A 89 -1.76 -15.65 2.82
N VAL A 90 -1.93 -14.96 3.96
CA VAL A 90 -1.80 -13.51 4.02
C VAL A 90 -0.32 -13.15 4.06
N GLU A 91 0.14 -12.37 3.09
CA GLU A 91 1.47 -11.80 3.10
C GLU A 91 1.46 -10.50 3.89
N VAL A 92 2.33 -10.38 4.88
CA VAL A 92 2.50 -9.21 5.73
C VAL A 92 3.80 -8.51 5.34
N MET A 93 3.70 -7.32 4.77
CA MET A 93 4.82 -6.50 4.33
C MET A 93 4.98 -5.26 5.21
N GLY A 94 6.18 -5.00 5.64
CA GLY A 94 6.48 -3.91 6.58
C GLY A 94 6.55 -4.39 8.04
N PRO A 95 6.50 -3.47 9.04
CA PRO A 95 6.27 -2.02 8.89
C PRO A 95 7.40 -1.32 8.15
N ILE A 96 7.05 -0.32 7.37
CA ILE A 96 7.98 0.59 6.68
C ILE A 96 7.48 2.03 6.80
N GLU A 97 8.39 2.99 6.72
CA GLU A 97 8.00 4.38 6.59
C GLU A 97 7.19 4.60 5.31
N ALA A 98 6.17 5.45 5.37
CA ALA A 98 5.44 5.83 4.16
C ALA A 98 6.34 6.68 3.24
N SER A 99 6.12 6.64 1.93
CA SER A 99 6.89 7.42 0.95
C SER A 99 6.90 8.93 1.23
N LEU A 100 5.81 9.45 1.80
CA LEU A 100 5.77 10.76 2.44
C LEU A 100 5.84 10.55 3.96
N THR A 101 7.04 10.52 4.50
CA THR A 101 7.34 10.19 5.90
C THR A 101 6.71 11.15 6.89
N ARG A 102 6.47 12.42 6.48
CA ARG A 102 5.85 13.44 7.31
C ARG A 102 4.86 14.30 6.53
N VAL A 103 3.62 14.34 6.99
CA VAL A 103 2.54 15.16 6.41
C VAL A 103 1.79 15.87 7.53
N ALA A 104 1.55 17.16 7.40
CA ALA A 104 0.85 17.98 8.40
C ALA A 104 1.39 17.79 9.83
N GLY A 105 2.72 17.73 9.99
CA GLY A 105 3.38 17.56 11.28
C GLY A 105 3.30 16.15 11.90
N ARG A 106 2.78 15.17 11.18
CA ARG A 106 2.64 13.78 11.63
C ARG A 106 3.61 12.86 10.88
N PHE A 107 4.31 12.00 11.59
CA PHE A 107 5.11 10.91 11.05
C PHE A 107 4.20 9.78 10.59
N ARG A 108 4.60 9.09 9.52
CA ARG A 108 3.75 8.09 8.87
C ARG A 108 4.50 6.81 8.58
N TRP A 109 3.89 5.72 9.00
CA TRP A 109 4.32 4.35 8.74
C TRP A 109 3.18 3.56 8.09
N GLN A 110 3.51 2.42 7.50
CA GLN A 110 2.53 1.54 6.90
C GLN A 110 2.89 0.07 7.07
N VAL A 111 1.84 -0.75 7.16
CA VAL A 111 1.91 -2.20 7.00
C VAL A 111 0.94 -2.56 5.87
N LEU A 112 1.41 -3.36 4.92
CA LEU A 112 0.59 -3.86 3.83
C LEU A 112 0.27 -5.34 4.08
N LEU A 113 -1.01 -5.68 3.94
CA LEU A 113 -1.51 -7.04 3.95
C LEU A 113 -1.94 -7.39 2.54
N LYS A 114 -1.43 -8.49 1.98
CA LYS A 114 -1.79 -8.97 0.65
C LYS A 114 -2.36 -10.38 0.76
N GLY A 115 -3.46 -10.64 0.08
CA GLY A 115 -4.15 -11.92 0.08
C GLY A 115 -4.85 -12.20 -1.23
N ILE A 116 -5.13 -13.48 -1.50
CA ILE A 116 -5.77 -13.90 -2.75
C ILE A 116 -7.24 -13.45 -2.79
N THR A 117 -7.93 -13.48 -1.64
CA THR A 117 -9.34 -13.13 -1.57
C THR A 117 -9.62 -12.00 -0.57
N ALA A 118 -10.62 -11.18 -0.88
CA ALA A 118 -11.08 -10.10 0.00
C ALA A 118 -11.60 -10.66 1.34
N ASN A 119 -12.26 -11.81 1.32
CA ASN A 119 -12.85 -12.42 2.53
C ASN A 119 -11.78 -12.75 3.57
N VAL A 120 -10.68 -13.39 3.18
CA VAL A 120 -9.57 -13.74 4.09
C VAL A 120 -8.96 -12.49 4.69
N LEU A 121 -8.70 -11.44 3.88
CA LEU A 121 -8.17 -10.17 4.39
C LEU A 121 -9.13 -9.46 5.33
N HIS A 122 -10.43 -9.49 5.03
CA HIS A 122 -11.46 -8.90 5.87
C HIS A 122 -11.55 -9.61 7.23
N GLN A 123 -11.59 -10.94 7.24
CA GLN A 123 -11.58 -11.73 8.47
C GLN A 123 -10.30 -11.50 9.28
N PHE A 124 -9.13 -11.51 8.63
CA PHE A 124 -7.85 -11.22 9.25
C PHE A 124 -7.85 -9.84 9.92
N THR A 125 -8.29 -8.81 9.20
CA THR A 125 -8.28 -7.43 9.69
C THR A 125 -9.27 -7.24 10.84
N ASN A 126 -10.47 -7.82 10.75
CA ASN A 126 -11.47 -7.75 11.81
C ASN A 126 -10.97 -8.44 13.08
N ARG A 127 -10.36 -9.62 12.95
CA ARG A 127 -9.79 -10.33 14.08
C ARG A 127 -8.64 -9.56 14.72
N LEU A 128 -7.73 -9.02 13.90
CA LEU A 128 -6.64 -8.17 14.37
C LEU A 128 -7.15 -7.00 15.21
N MET A 129 -8.22 -6.34 14.77
CA MET A 129 -8.84 -5.23 15.50
C MET A 129 -9.53 -5.69 16.78
N SER A 130 -10.31 -6.75 16.73
CA SER A 130 -11.08 -7.24 17.88
C SER A 130 -10.20 -7.77 19.01
N GLU A 131 -9.10 -8.42 18.67
CA GLU A 131 -8.12 -8.92 19.66
C GLU A 131 -7.22 -7.82 20.22
N ASN A 132 -7.05 -6.70 19.49
CA ASN A 132 -6.13 -5.64 19.86
C ASN A 132 -6.77 -4.24 19.86
N PRO A 133 -7.90 -4.00 20.54
CA PRO A 133 -8.64 -2.74 20.44
C PRO A 133 -7.83 -1.51 20.89
N LYS A 134 -6.90 -1.68 21.84
CA LYS A 134 -6.02 -0.59 22.30
C LYS A 134 -5.05 -0.10 21.23
N VAL A 135 -4.60 -0.98 20.32
CA VAL A 135 -3.68 -0.63 19.23
C VAL A 135 -4.38 0.21 18.16
N PHE A 136 -5.69 0.02 18.00
CA PHE A 136 -6.52 0.78 17.08
C PHE A 136 -7.19 2.01 17.72
N ALA A 137 -6.95 2.27 19.00
CA ALA A 137 -7.38 3.50 19.67
C ALA A 137 -6.70 4.73 19.03
N ARG A 138 -7.45 5.86 18.92
CA ARG A 138 -7.00 7.04 18.15
C ARG A 138 -5.93 7.89 18.81
N HIS A 139 -5.48 7.60 20.03
CA HIS A 139 -4.51 8.39 20.77
C HIS A 139 -3.43 7.52 21.44
N PRO A 140 -2.17 7.95 21.40
CA PRO A 140 -1.58 9.12 20.71
C PRO A 140 -1.28 8.88 19.23
N VAL A 141 -1.28 7.62 18.78
CA VAL A 141 -1.01 7.20 17.40
C VAL A 141 -2.31 6.71 16.77
N GLN A 142 -2.58 7.14 15.57
CA GLN A 142 -3.76 6.75 14.81
C GLN A 142 -3.43 5.65 13.81
N VAL A 143 -4.24 4.60 13.78
CA VAL A 143 -4.22 3.57 12.74
C VAL A 143 -5.47 3.73 11.87
N THR A 144 -5.26 3.84 10.56
CA THR A 144 -6.33 3.90 9.56
C THR A 144 -6.20 2.70 8.63
N ILE A 145 -7.32 2.04 8.35
CA ILE A 145 -7.39 0.87 7.46
C ILE A 145 -7.91 1.35 6.11
N ASP A 146 -7.17 1.04 5.06
CA ASP A 146 -7.51 1.35 3.68
C ASP A 146 -7.58 0.03 2.90
N VAL A 147 -8.77 -0.28 2.40
CA VAL A 147 -9.04 -1.53 1.69
C VAL A 147 -8.93 -1.28 0.19
N ASP A 148 -8.19 -2.13 -0.51
CA ASP A 148 -7.84 -1.99 -1.93
C ASP A 148 -7.30 -0.57 -2.23
N PRO A 149 -6.19 -0.14 -1.58
CA PRO A 149 -5.70 1.22 -1.65
C PRO A 149 -5.36 1.60 -3.10
N TYR A 150 -5.92 2.72 -3.55
CA TYR A 150 -5.64 3.25 -4.88
C TYR A 150 -4.20 3.78 -5.00
N PHE A 151 -3.69 4.36 -3.91
CA PHE A 151 -2.30 4.81 -3.78
C PHE A 151 -1.62 4.06 -2.63
N MET A 152 -0.56 3.35 -2.95
CA MET A 152 0.29 2.67 -1.97
C MET A 152 1.52 3.50 -1.58
N MET A 153 1.46 4.80 -1.86
CA MET A 153 2.50 5.78 -1.52
C MET A 153 2.26 6.45 -0.17
#